data_6e81102cf7a3212774cce27aa97fb1c3
#
_entry.id   6e81102cf7a3212774cce27aa97fb1c3
#
_cell.length_a   1.000
_cell.length_b   1.000
_cell.length_c   1.000
_cell.angle_alpha   90.00
_cell.angle_beta   90.00
_cell.angle_gamma   90.00
#
_symmetry.space_group_name_H-M   'P 1'
#
loop_
_entity.id
_entity.type
_entity.pdbx_description
1 polymer ?
#
loop_
_entity_poly.entity_id
_entity_poly.type
_entity_poly.pdbx_seq_one_letter_code
_entity_poly.pdbx_strand_id
1 'polypeptide(L)'
;MQKLIDTVSSYYATGIQPQAKLFKVPSGQYRDRVVIIYPKTANQLVYVWADPPYQSWSDPQNLVTDSADYPCSAYMDANGNVYLVYTQQTTLALLELKMSFSSGSWSVGTVYTVYNAGENYSPSITKDSTDRLWISWTYYDSVTERYFVRVKSSTDDGATWGSGPSDPGTALTNGSASCYSQLLFQSPYIHCFYSDDSTLLAYRSFELSGSVWSSQQTVYSGSGIDDDFHADLSSDQKVGIVFPGSSSLLYKEFDGTNWSGVFTVEEGLPASPTIKFFDTRPFVFFAKNIGTGQNEIFYSYKEGTAFVTPASFEKGQKSFERVFCYDDSATEKYADLTTEASDSTPADVYHPTSNSLIKDAGDAFYMGMDRKFNLSKIVLATAGITGQVSWQYWNGESWTNFTPNSGAYHLDSLDKTVILWEDLYSAPSDWQPCPVNGVSKFWVRVLVTTGFTTAPVGTQITAVPEAKYLNVIR
;
A
#
# COMPACT_ATOMS: atom_id res chain seq x y z
N MET A 1 5.81 -1.14 12.21
CA MET A 1 6.15 -2.58 12.38
C MET A 1 5.85 -3.28 11.07
N GLN A 2 6.80 -4.00 10.49
CA GLN A 2 6.50 -4.90 9.37
C GLN A 2 5.80 -6.13 9.95
N LYS A 3 4.65 -6.48 9.41
CA LYS A 3 3.97 -7.71 9.81
C LYS A 3 3.97 -8.68 8.64
N LEU A 4 4.44 -9.90 8.89
CA LEU A 4 4.27 -11.01 7.96
C LEU A 4 2.79 -11.37 7.94
N ILE A 5 2.15 -11.23 6.78
CA ILE A 5 0.74 -11.59 6.58
C ILE A 5 0.63 -13.09 6.33
N ASP A 6 1.45 -13.62 5.42
CA ASP A 6 1.52 -15.05 5.09
C ASP A 6 2.86 -15.39 4.43
N THR A 7 3.14 -16.69 4.29
CA THR A 7 4.24 -17.22 3.47
C THR A 7 3.63 -17.91 2.26
N VAL A 8 4.08 -17.53 1.07
CA VAL A 8 3.55 -18.01 -0.20
C VAL A 8 4.62 -18.73 -1.03
N SER A 9 4.21 -19.68 -1.85
CA SER A 9 5.08 -20.36 -2.83
C SER A 9 4.67 -20.05 -4.28
N SER A 10 3.64 -19.23 -4.50
CA SER A 10 3.26 -18.75 -5.84
C SER A 10 4.28 -17.73 -6.37
N TYR A 11 4.56 -17.83 -7.66
CA TYR A 11 5.39 -16.84 -8.38
C TYR A 11 4.68 -15.49 -8.50
N TYR A 12 3.34 -15.49 -8.63
CA TYR A 12 2.51 -14.31 -8.84
C TYR A 12 1.74 -13.85 -7.57
N ALA A 13 2.27 -14.09 -6.38
CA ALA A 13 1.60 -13.72 -5.13
C ALA A 13 1.16 -12.25 -5.07
N THR A 14 1.98 -11.33 -5.58
CA THR A 14 1.65 -9.91 -5.71
C THR A 14 0.94 -9.55 -7.02
N GLY A 15 0.94 -10.46 -8.02
CA GLY A 15 0.38 -10.24 -9.36
C GLY A 15 1.19 -9.27 -10.20
N ILE A 16 0.53 -8.69 -11.20
CA ILE A 16 1.06 -7.63 -12.05
C ILE A 16 0.30 -6.31 -11.79
N GLN A 17 0.87 -5.18 -12.22
CA GLN A 17 0.39 -3.84 -11.88
C GLN A 17 -1.04 -3.55 -12.34
N PRO A 18 -1.49 -3.95 -13.56
CA PRO A 18 -2.85 -3.70 -14.02
C PRO A 18 -3.96 -4.37 -13.19
N GLN A 19 -3.62 -5.10 -12.13
CA GLN A 19 -4.57 -5.93 -11.39
C GLN A 19 -4.77 -5.46 -9.95
N ALA A 20 -6.02 -5.28 -9.55
CA ALA A 20 -6.38 -4.96 -8.17
C ALA A 20 -6.67 -6.24 -7.38
N LYS A 21 -6.13 -6.33 -6.15
CA LYS A 21 -6.30 -7.46 -5.22
C LYS A 21 -6.39 -7.05 -3.76
N LEU A 22 -6.25 -5.75 -3.48
CA LEU A 22 -6.33 -5.19 -2.14
C LEU A 22 -7.46 -4.17 -2.12
N PHE A 23 -8.40 -4.34 -1.19
CA PHE A 23 -9.60 -3.50 -1.10
C PHE A 23 -9.89 -3.15 0.34
N LYS A 24 -10.64 -2.07 0.49
CA LYS A 24 -11.15 -1.59 1.77
C LYS A 24 -12.67 -1.51 1.72
N VAL A 25 -13.34 -2.11 2.71
CA VAL A 25 -14.81 -2.03 2.85
C VAL A 25 -15.22 -0.56 2.96
N PRO A 26 -16.05 -0.06 2.02
CA PRO A 26 -16.25 1.38 1.87
C PRO A 26 -17.20 1.99 2.90
N SER A 27 -18.07 1.19 3.55
CA SER A 27 -19.13 1.72 4.41
C SER A 27 -19.61 0.72 5.46
N GLY A 28 -20.47 1.17 6.38
CA GLY A 28 -21.12 0.35 7.41
C GLY A 28 -20.23 0.09 8.63
N GLN A 29 -20.67 -0.83 9.49
CA GLN A 29 -20.01 -1.17 10.76
C GLN A 29 -18.55 -1.64 10.58
N TYR A 30 -18.24 -2.27 9.45
CA TYR A 30 -16.91 -2.80 9.12
C TYR A 30 -16.18 -1.90 8.11
N ARG A 31 -16.57 -0.64 8.04
CA ARG A 31 -15.86 0.35 7.23
C ARG A 31 -14.37 0.33 7.57
N ASP A 32 -13.54 0.47 6.54
CA ASP A 32 -12.09 0.45 6.62
C ASP A 32 -11.46 -0.93 6.91
N ARG A 33 -12.26 -2.02 7.02
CA ARG A 33 -11.71 -3.39 6.96
C ARG A 33 -11.02 -3.61 5.62
N VAL A 34 -9.78 -4.07 5.65
CA VAL A 34 -8.99 -4.37 4.45
C VAL A 34 -9.06 -5.86 4.15
N VAL A 35 -9.22 -6.22 2.88
CA VAL A 35 -9.09 -7.58 2.37
C VAL A 35 -8.01 -7.63 1.29
N ILE A 36 -7.17 -8.66 1.35
CA ILE A 36 -6.15 -8.96 0.33
C ILE A 36 -6.45 -10.35 -0.22
N ILE A 37 -6.46 -10.46 -1.55
CA ILE A 37 -6.60 -11.73 -2.27
C ILE A 37 -5.25 -12.03 -2.94
N TYR A 38 -4.75 -13.24 -2.82
CA TYR A 38 -3.48 -13.63 -3.41
C TYR A 38 -3.39 -15.13 -3.69
N PRO A 39 -2.59 -15.53 -4.70
CA PRO A 39 -2.16 -16.91 -4.87
C PRO A 39 -1.25 -17.32 -3.70
N LYS A 40 -1.64 -18.34 -2.96
CA LYS A 40 -0.82 -18.89 -1.87
C LYS A 40 0.17 -19.93 -2.39
N THR A 41 -0.30 -20.75 -3.31
CA THR A 41 0.48 -21.77 -4.02
C THR A 41 0.16 -21.70 -5.51
N ALA A 42 0.84 -22.49 -6.32
CA ALA A 42 0.62 -22.55 -7.78
C ALA A 42 -0.82 -22.92 -8.20
N ASN A 43 -1.65 -23.43 -7.28
CA ASN A 43 -3.02 -23.85 -7.61
C ASN A 43 -4.07 -23.37 -6.60
N GLN A 44 -3.70 -22.45 -5.71
CA GLN A 44 -4.59 -22.03 -4.62
C GLN A 44 -4.67 -20.51 -4.50
N LEU A 45 -5.87 -19.96 -4.57
CA LEU A 45 -6.17 -18.58 -4.19
C LEU A 45 -6.76 -18.54 -2.80
N VAL A 46 -6.30 -17.58 -2.01
CA VAL A 46 -6.78 -17.32 -0.65
C VAL A 46 -7.05 -15.84 -0.45
N TYR A 47 -7.75 -15.51 0.63
CA TYR A 47 -7.85 -14.14 1.12
C TYR A 47 -7.55 -14.06 2.61
N VAL A 48 -7.09 -12.91 3.04
CA VAL A 48 -6.94 -12.50 4.43
C VAL A 48 -7.57 -11.12 4.62
N TRP A 49 -7.94 -10.81 5.85
CA TRP A 49 -8.49 -9.49 6.17
C TRP A 49 -7.95 -8.96 7.50
N ALA A 50 -8.01 -7.66 7.68
CA ALA A 50 -7.69 -6.99 8.94
C ALA A 50 -8.57 -5.76 9.17
N ASP A 51 -8.86 -5.49 10.44
CA ASP A 51 -9.49 -4.25 10.87
C ASP A 51 -8.46 -3.20 11.27
N PRO A 52 -8.79 -1.90 11.20
CA PRO A 52 -7.93 -0.88 11.79
C PRO A 52 -7.59 -1.20 13.25
N PRO A 53 -6.37 -0.97 13.70
CA PRO A 53 -5.21 -0.37 13.02
C PRO A 53 -4.33 -1.38 12.25
N TYR A 54 -4.88 -2.48 11.74
CA TYR A 54 -4.25 -3.51 10.88
C TYR A 54 -3.08 -4.27 11.52
N GLN A 55 -3.11 -4.41 12.83
CA GLN A 55 -2.08 -5.11 13.60
C GLN A 55 -2.30 -6.63 13.67
N SER A 56 -3.51 -7.06 13.41
CA SER A 56 -3.88 -8.48 13.39
C SER A 56 -4.60 -8.81 12.10
N TRP A 57 -4.11 -9.83 11.40
CA TRP A 57 -4.69 -10.36 10.19
C TRP A 57 -5.37 -11.69 10.48
N SER A 58 -6.45 -11.99 9.77
CA SER A 58 -7.08 -13.30 9.82
C SER A 58 -6.14 -14.38 9.31
N ASP A 59 -6.39 -15.63 9.68
CA ASP A 59 -5.80 -16.76 8.98
C ASP A 59 -6.26 -16.77 7.51
N PRO A 60 -5.42 -17.29 6.57
CA PRO A 60 -5.79 -17.42 5.18
C PRO A 60 -7.03 -18.29 4.98
N GLN A 61 -8.01 -17.73 4.27
CA GLN A 61 -9.27 -18.40 3.93
C GLN A 61 -9.21 -18.85 2.47
N ASN A 62 -9.57 -20.11 2.21
CA ASN A 62 -9.56 -20.66 0.85
C ASN A 62 -10.65 -20.05 0.00
N LEU A 63 -10.29 -19.65 -1.23
CA LEU A 63 -11.21 -19.24 -2.29
C LEU A 63 -11.33 -20.30 -3.37
N VAL A 64 -10.20 -20.74 -3.91
CA VAL A 64 -10.09 -21.64 -5.06
C VAL A 64 -8.93 -22.58 -4.84
N THR A 65 -9.07 -23.84 -5.29
CA THR A 65 -8.04 -24.90 -5.22
C THR A 65 -7.62 -25.41 -6.62
N ASP A 66 -8.09 -24.78 -7.69
CA ASP A 66 -7.76 -25.09 -9.08
C ASP A 66 -7.54 -23.78 -9.88
N SER A 67 -6.74 -22.86 -9.32
CA SER A 67 -6.24 -21.69 -10.05
C SER A 67 -4.90 -22.01 -10.68
N ALA A 68 -4.65 -21.52 -11.90
CA ALA A 68 -3.30 -21.52 -12.45
C ALA A 68 -2.41 -20.53 -11.66
N ASP A 69 -1.11 -20.78 -11.65
CA ASP A 69 -0.14 -19.82 -11.08
C ASP A 69 0.08 -18.65 -12.06
N TYR A 70 -1.02 -17.93 -12.30
CA TYR A 70 -1.08 -16.72 -13.11
C TYR A 70 -1.69 -15.59 -12.30
N PRO A 71 -1.45 -14.34 -12.71
CA PRO A 71 -2.06 -13.18 -12.07
C PRO A 71 -3.60 -13.27 -12.09
N CYS A 72 -4.23 -12.90 -10.99
CA CYS A 72 -5.69 -12.76 -10.86
C CYS A 72 -6.03 -11.29 -10.60
N SER A 73 -7.27 -10.89 -10.84
CA SER A 73 -7.75 -9.55 -10.57
C SER A 73 -9.11 -9.58 -9.88
N ALA A 74 -9.38 -8.57 -9.07
CA ALA A 74 -10.66 -8.45 -8.41
C ALA A 74 -11.18 -7.00 -8.44
N TYR A 75 -12.46 -6.85 -8.11
CA TYR A 75 -13.14 -5.57 -7.94
C TYR A 75 -14.04 -5.66 -6.70
N MET A 76 -14.04 -4.62 -5.87
CA MET A 76 -14.97 -4.51 -4.74
C MET A 76 -16.04 -3.46 -5.03
N ASP A 77 -17.31 -3.82 -4.83
CA ASP A 77 -18.44 -2.90 -4.97
C ASP A 77 -18.68 -2.06 -3.71
N ALA A 78 -19.62 -1.11 -3.80
CA ALA A 78 -19.97 -0.22 -2.69
C ALA A 78 -20.57 -0.93 -1.46
N ASN A 79 -20.99 -2.19 -1.60
CA ASN A 79 -21.51 -3.02 -0.53
C ASN A 79 -20.44 -3.92 0.12
N GLY A 80 -19.19 -3.86 -0.38
CA GLY A 80 -18.09 -4.71 0.08
C GLY A 80 -18.06 -6.10 -0.56
N ASN A 81 -18.93 -6.40 -1.54
CA ASN A 81 -18.83 -7.64 -2.31
C ASN A 81 -17.61 -7.58 -3.22
N VAL A 82 -16.92 -8.71 -3.38
CA VAL A 82 -15.74 -8.82 -4.22
C VAL A 82 -16.02 -9.76 -5.38
N TYR A 83 -15.71 -9.31 -6.58
CA TYR A 83 -15.76 -10.09 -7.82
C TYR A 83 -14.34 -10.43 -8.22
N LEU A 84 -14.00 -11.71 -8.24
CA LEU A 84 -12.66 -12.23 -8.52
C LEU A 84 -12.64 -12.93 -9.87
N VAL A 85 -11.71 -12.58 -10.73
CA VAL A 85 -11.47 -13.26 -11.99
C VAL A 85 -10.07 -13.89 -12.01
N TYR A 86 -9.99 -15.14 -12.47
CA TYR A 86 -8.77 -15.94 -12.45
C TYR A 86 -8.76 -16.98 -13.59
N THR A 87 -7.58 -17.52 -13.87
CA THR A 87 -7.40 -18.62 -14.83
C THR A 87 -7.44 -19.96 -14.08
N GLN A 88 -8.22 -20.90 -14.57
CA GLN A 88 -8.25 -22.27 -14.05
C GLN A 88 -6.99 -23.04 -14.45
N GLN A 89 -6.42 -23.82 -13.54
CA GLN A 89 -5.18 -24.55 -13.81
C GLN A 89 -5.36 -25.68 -14.81
N THR A 90 -6.44 -26.44 -14.68
CA THR A 90 -6.63 -27.68 -15.46
C THR A 90 -7.02 -27.45 -16.92
N THR A 91 -7.70 -26.35 -17.23
CA THR A 91 -8.26 -26.09 -18.57
C THR A 91 -7.82 -24.77 -19.19
N LEU A 92 -7.13 -23.92 -18.43
CA LEU A 92 -6.81 -22.52 -18.76
C LEU A 92 -8.04 -21.67 -19.12
N ALA A 93 -9.23 -22.12 -18.70
CA ALA A 93 -10.46 -21.34 -18.82
C ALA A 93 -10.41 -20.10 -17.91
N LEU A 94 -11.01 -19.02 -18.36
CA LEU A 94 -11.21 -17.82 -17.55
C LEU A 94 -12.47 -17.99 -16.71
N LEU A 95 -12.34 -17.89 -15.41
CA LEU A 95 -13.41 -18.08 -14.43
C LEU A 95 -13.61 -16.83 -13.59
N GLU A 96 -14.83 -16.64 -13.11
CA GLU A 96 -15.21 -15.58 -12.17
C GLU A 96 -15.95 -16.18 -10.97
N LEU A 97 -15.77 -15.57 -9.80
CA LEU A 97 -16.56 -15.83 -8.61
C LEU A 97 -16.84 -14.55 -7.83
N LYS A 98 -18.02 -14.51 -7.20
CA LYS A 98 -18.41 -13.46 -6.27
C LYS A 98 -18.20 -13.89 -4.83
N MET A 99 -17.59 -13.03 -4.03
CA MET A 99 -17.56 -13.12 -2.56
C MET A 99 -18.56 -12.11 -2.01
N SER A 100 -19.65 -12.58 -1.42
CA SER A 100 -20.70 -11.73 -0.85
C SER A 100 -20.34 -11.32 0.58
N PHE A 101 -20.33 -10.00 0.86
CA PHE A 101 -20.01 -9.46 2.16
C PHE A 101 -21.27 -9.31 3.04
N SER A 102 -21.28 -9.90 4.20
CA SER A 102 -22.37 -9.77 5.17
C SER A 102 -21.86 -10.00 6.59
N SER A 103 -22.35 -9.21 7.54
CA SER A 103 -22.04 -9.34 8.97
C SER A 103 -20.53 -9.43 9.28
N GLY A 104 -19.71 -8.72 8.50
CA GLY A 104 -18.27 -8.66 8.69
C GLY A 104 -17.47 -9.83 8.12
N SER A 105 -18.06 -10.68 7.30
CA SER A 105 -17.38 -11.80 6.65
C SER A 105 -17.76 -11.92 5.18
N TRP A 106 -16.93 -12.61 4.41
CA TRP A 106 -17.21 -12.94 3.02
C TRP A 106 -17.63 -14.41 2.90
N SER A 107 -18.70 -14.66 2.15
CA SER A 107 -19.10 -15.99 1.71
C SER A 107 -18.78 -16.16 0.22
N VAL A 108 -18.11 -17.25 -0.11
CA VAL A 108 -17.74 -17.59 -1.50
C VAL A 108 -18.97 -18.12 -2.21
N GLY A 109 -19.29 -17.53 -3.38
CA GLY A 109 -20.42 -17.89 -4.22
C GLY A 109 -20.09 -18.98 -5.24
N THR A 110 -20.97 -19.08 -6.25
CA THR A 110 -20.79 -20.00 -7.39
C THR A 110 -19.68 -19.48 -8.32
N VAL A 111 -18.88 -20.39 -8.85
CA VAL A 111 -17.90 -20.10 -9.91
C VAL A 111 -18.60 -20.15 -11.27
N TYR A 112 -18.43 -19.12 -12.07
CA TYR A 112 -18.97 -19.02 -13.41
C TYR A 112 -17.86 -18.99 -14.47
N THR A 113 -18.11 -19.58 -15.62
CA THR A 113 -17.16 -19.59 -16.72
C THR A 113 -17.34 -18.34 -17.60
N VAL A 114 -16.30 -17.52 -17.67
CA VAL A 114 -16.25 -16.34 -18.54
C VAL A 114 -15.94 -16.77 -19.98
N TYR A 115 -14.88 -17.57 -20.15
CA TYR A 115 -14.47 -18.10 -21.45
C TYR A 115 -13.73 -19.43 -21.28
N ASN A 116 -14.07 -20.44 -22.11
CA ASN A 116 -13.60 -21.82 -21.95
C ASN A 116 -12.74 -22.35 -23.10
N ALA A 117 -12.32 -21.53 -24.06
CA ALA A 117 -11.46 -21.95 -25.15
C ALA A 117 -10.10 -21.27 -25.10
N GLY A 118 -9.08 -21.94 -25.66
CA GLY A 118 -7.69 -21.45 -25.73
C GLY A 118 -7.06 -21.23 -24.37
N GLU A 119 -6.03 -20.41 -24.33
CA GLU A 119 -5.30 -20.06 -23.11
C GLU A 119 -5.59 -18.62 -22.71
N ASN A 120 -5.95 -18.42 -21.44
CA ASN A 120 -6.44 -17.14 -20.93
C ASN A 120 -5.58 -16.68 -19.76
N TYR A 121 -5.10 -15.43 -19.79
CA TYR A 121 -4.13 -14.87 -18.85
C TYR A 121 -4.48 -13.48 -18.39
N SER A 122 -3.89 -13.04 -17.30
CA SER A 122 -3.79 -11.64 -16.86
C SER A 122 -5.09 -10.85 -16.96
N PRO A 123 -6.19 -11.31 -16.33
CA PRO A 123 -7.47 -10.60 -16.38
C PRO A 123 -7.45 -9.28 -15.62
N SER A 124 -8.34 -8.37 -16.01
CA SER A 124 -8.71 -7.18 -15.26
C SER A 124 -10.24 -7.09 -15.20
N ILE A 125 -10.79 -6.68 -14.05
CA ILE A 125 -12.24 -6.57 -13.84
C ILE A 125 -12.61 -5.20 -13.27
N THR A 126 -13.73 -4.65 -13.72
CA THR A 126 -14.34 -3.43 -13.18
C THR A 126 -15.87 -3.50 -13.27
N LYS A 127 -16.55 -2.55 -12.65
CA LYS A 127 -18.00 -2.40 -12.66
C LYS A 127 -18.39 -0.98 -13.06
N ASP A 128 -19.39 -0.82 -13.93
CA ASP A 128 -19.88 0.48 -14.33
C ASP A 128 -21.05 0.99 -13.46
N SER A 129 -21.52 2.20 -13.71
CA SER A 129 -22.61 2.82 -12.97
C SER A 129 -23.99 2.22 -13.22
N THR A 130 -24.10 1.28 -14.16
CA THR A 130 -25.34 0.53 -14.44
C THR A 130 -25.32 -0.87 -13.82
N ASP A 131 -24.36 -1.12 -12.91
CA ASP A 131 -24.07 -2.42 -12.27
C ASP A 131 -23.59 -3.52 -13.23
N ARG A 132 -23.22 -3.19 -14.46
CA ARG A 132 -22.62 -4.12 -15.39
C ARG A 132 -21.16 -4.38 -15.03
N LEU A 133 -20.80 -5.65 -14.94
CA LEU A 133 -19.41 -6.09 -14.79
C LEU A 133 -18.73 -6.16 -16.17
N TRP A 134 -17.45 -5.81 -16.19
CA TRP A 134 -16.59 -5.86 -17.37
C TRP A 134 -15.31 -6.59 -17.03
N ILE A 135 -14.90 -7.53 -17.90
CA ILE A 135 -13.62 -8.25 -17.81
C ILE A 135 -12.85 -8.04 -19.10
N SER A 136 -11.57 -7.66 -18.99
CA SER A 136 -10.59 -7.80 -20.06
C SER A 136 -9.56 -8.86 -19.69
N TRP A 137 -8.97 -9.50 -20.69
CA TRP A 137 -7.93 -10.50 -20.47
C TRP A 137 -7.03 -10.67 -21.68
N THR A 138 -5.87 -11.25 -21.48
CA THR A 138 -4.98 -11.71 -22.54
C THR A 138 -5.39 -13.11 -22.97
N TYR A 139 -5.72 -13.25 -24.24
CA TYR A 139 -6.04 -14.54 -24.88
C TYR A 139 -4.88 -14.94 -25.80
N TYR A 140 -4.36 -16.14 -25.65
CA TYR A 140 -3.39 -16.72 -26.58
C TYR A 140 -4.07 -17.65 -27.57
N ASP A 141 -3.85 -17.37 -28.85
CA ASP A 141 -4.29 -18.19 -29.95
C ASP A 141 -3.14 -19.06 -30.44
N SER A 142 -3.18 -20.36 -30.15
CA SER A 142 -2.14 -21.31 -30.51
C SER A 142 -2.03 -21.60 -32.02
N VAL A 143 -3.04 -21.21 -32.82
CA VAL A 143 -3.02 -21.36 -34.27
C VAL A 143 -2.21 -20.25 -34.94
N THR A 144 -2.39 -19.03 -34.48
CA THR A 144 -1.68 -17.85 -35.00
C THR A 144 -0.43 -17.53 -34.20
N GLU A 145 -0.23 -18.18 -33.04
CA GLU A 145 0.84 -17.91 -32.06
C GLU A 145 0.86 -16.43 -31.62
N ARG A 146 -0.34 -15.84 -31.41
CA ARG A 146 -0.51 -14.42 -31.08
C ARG A 146 -1.35 -14.23 -29.83
N TYR A 147 -1.07 -13.15 -29.13
CA TYR A 147 -1.84 -12.70 -27.98
C TYR A 147 -2.83 -11.59 -28.39
N PHE A 148 -4.02 -11.63 -27.81
CA PHE A 148 -5.09 -10.67 -28.06
C PHE A 148 -5.63 -10.16 -26.73
N VAL A 149 -5.88 -8.87 -26.63
CA VAL A 149 -6.73 -8.31 -25.57
C VAL A 149 -8.19 -8.52 -25.97
N ARG A 150 -8.93 -9.24 -25.13
CA ARG A 150 -10.36 -9.48 -25.30
C ARG A 150 -11.15 -8.88 -24.15
N VAL A 151 -12.42 -8.54 -24.41
CA VAL A 151 -13.33 -7.95 -23.42
C VAL A 151 -14.69 -8.62 -23.50
N LYS A 152 -15.29 -8.85 -22.32
CA LYS A 152 -16.70 -9.25 -22.14
C LYS A 152 -17.37 -8.45 -21.04
N SER A 153 -18.70 -8.46 -21.03
CA SER A 153 -19.50 -7.90 -19.94
C SER A 153 -20.58 -8.86 -19.47
N SER A 154 -21.04 -8.65 -18.24
CA SER A 154 -22.16 -9.35 -17.62
C SER A 154 -23.15 -8.33 -17.05
N THR A 155 -24.45 -8.56 -17.23
CA THR A 155 -25.55 -7.74 -16.70
C THR A 155 -26.36 -8.46 -15.61
N ASP A 156 -25.96 -9.64 -15.22
CA ASP A 156 -26.61 -10.51 -14.24
C ASP A 156 -25.68 -10.93 -13.10
N ASP A 157 -24.84 -9.97 -12.67
CA ASP A 157 -23.96 -10.10 -11.51
C ASP A 157 -22.89 -11.21 -11.65
N GLY A 158 -22.42 -11.45 -12.88
CA GLY A 158 -21.39 -12.44 -13.19
C GLY A 158 -21.91 -13.82 -13.61
N ALA A 159 -23.23 -14.06 -13.52
CA ALA A 159 -23.78 -15.37 -13.83
C ALA A 159 -23.66 -15.74 -15.32
N THR A 160 -23.77 -14.77 -16.22
CA THR A 160 -23.60 -14.97 -17.67
C THR A 160 -22.69 -13.89 -18.25
N TRP A 161 -21.75 -14.29 -19.10
CA TRP A 161 -20.79 -13.42 -19.75
C TRP A 161 -20.97 -13.43 -21.27
N GLY A 162 -21.26 -12.26 -21.87
CA GLY A 162 -21.59 -12.16 -23.28
C GLY A 162 -22.76 -13.07 -23.65
N SER A 163 -22.63 -13.84 -24.73
CA SER A 163 -23.61 -14.87 -25.12
C SER A 163 -23.34 -16.27 -24.53
N GLY A 164 -22.38 -16.41 -23.62
CA GLY A 164 -22.05 -17.66 -22.93
C GLY A 164 -20.56 -18.00 -22.95
N PRO A 165 -20.17 -19.17 -22.37
CA PRO A 165 -18.76 -19.55 -22.19
C PRO A 165 -17.95 -19.73 -23.48
N SER A 166 -18.59 -20.02 -24.60
CA SER A 166 -17.94 -20.18 -25.92
C SER A 166 -17.82 -18.87 -26.71
N ASP A 167 -18.46 -17.81 -26.25
CA ASP A 167 -18.36 -16.48 -26.88
C ASP A 167 -16.95 -15.91 -26.61
N PRO A 168 -16.15 -15.62 -27.64
CA PRO A 168 -14.80 -15.10 -27.48
C PRO A 168 -14.75 -13.63 -26.99
N GLY A 169 -15.89 -12.95 -26.89
CA GLY A 169 -15.96 -11.51 -26.62
C GLY A 169 -15.42 -10.65 -27.77
N THR A 170 -15.18 -9.38 -27.48
CA THR A 170 -14.63 -8.42 -28.45
C THR A 170 -13.11 -8.40 -28.37
N ALA A 171 -12.42 -8.62 -29.48
CA ALA A 171 -10.99 -8.41 -29.58
C ALA A 171 -10.68 -6.91 -29.75
N LEU A 172 -9.82 -6.36 -28.92
CA LEU A 172 -9.40 -4.95 -28.95
C LEU A 172 -8.09 -4.73 -29.71
N THR A 173 -7.25 -5.78 -29.82
CA THR A 173 -5.99 -5.79 -30.57
C THR A 173 -6.08 -6.73 -31.77
N ASN A 174 -5.11 -6.63 -32.69
CA ASN A 174 -5.04 -7.43 -33.91
C ASN A 174 -4.09 -8.62 -33.81
N GLY A 175 -3.60 -8.91 -32.61
CA GLY A 175 -2.63 -9.98 -32.34
C GLY A 175 -1.20 -9.50 -32.30
N SER A 176 -0.55 -9.68 -31.16
CA SER A 176 0.80 -9.22 -30.78
C SER A 176 1.65 -10.35 -30.23
N ALA A 177 2.95 -10.11 -30.03
CA ALA A 177 3.84 -11.04 -29.37
C ALA A 177 3.64 -11.05 -27.84
N SER A 178 3.16 -9.93 -27.27
CA SER A 178 2.71 -9.81 -25.87
C SER A 178 1.63 -8.73 -25.76
N CYS A 179 0.70 -8.88 -24.84
CA CYS A 179 -0.22 -7.82 -24.48
C CYS A 179 -0.77 -8.02 -23.08
N TYR A 180 -1.03 -6.91 -22.37
CA TYR A 180 -1.67 -6.88 -21.04
C TYR A 180 -2.71 -5.77 -21.02
N SER A 181 -3.70 -5.87 -20.14
CA SER A 181 -4.78 -4.88 -20.12
C SER A 181 -5.25 -4.53 -18.72
N GLN A 182 -5.77 -3.32 -18.60
CA GLN A 182 -6.47 -2.82 -17.41
C GLN A 182 -7.77 -2.13 -17.81
N LEU A 183 -8.85 -2.49 -17.14
CA LEU A 183 -10.12 -1.80 -17.25
C LEU A 183 -10.25 -0.71 -16.18
N LEU A 184 -10.80 0.44 -16.57
CA LEU A 184 -11.12 1.54 -15.69
C LEU A 184 -12.48 2.14 -16.08
N PHE A 185 -13.35 2.36 -15.11
CA PHE A 185 -14.61 3.07 -15.31
C PHE A 185 -14.45 4.56 -15.03
N GLN A 186 -14.58 5.39 -16.03
CA GLN A 186 -14.69 6.85 -15.97
C GLN A 186 -16.03 7.25 -16.61
N SER A 187 -17.01 7.61 -15.81
CA SER A 187 -18.37 7.90 -16.32
C SER A 187 -18.38 8.93 -17.46
N PRO A 188 -19.04 8.66 -18.58
CA PRO A 188 -19.86 7.48 -18.89
C PRO A 188 -19.13 6.37 -19.68
N TYR A 189 -17.79 6.26 -19.58
CA TYR A 189 -16.98 5.36 -20.39
C TYR A 189 -16.34 4.24 -19.57
N ILE A 190 -16.24 3.06 -20.20
CA ILE A 190 -15.29 2.03 -19.84
C ILE A 190 -14.06 2.22 -20.73
N HIS A 191 -12.91 2.44 -20.13
CA HIS A 191 -11.62 2.46 -20.81
C HIS A 191 -10.92 1.11 -20.61
N CYS A 192 -10.42 0.53 -21.69
CA CYS A 192 -9.49 -0.57 -21.66
C CYS A 192 -8.12 -0.03 -22.09
N PHE A 193 -7.22 0.15 -21.14
CA PHE A 193 -5.80 0.43 -21.41
C PHE A 193 -5.10 -0.88 -21.68
N TYR A 194 -4.16 -0.88 -22.62
CA TYR A 194 -3.41 -2.10 -22.95
C TYR A 194 -2.02 -1.78 -23.52
N SER A 195 -1.08 -2.67 -23.21
CA SER A 195 0.20 -2.75 -23.91
C SER A 195 0.06 -3.60 -25.16
N ASP A 196 0.85 -3.32 -26.19
CA ASP A 196 0.89 -4.05 -27.45
C ASP A 196 2.34 -4.17 -27.93
N ASP A 197 2.86 -5.40 -28.02
CA ASP A 197 4.24 -5.74 -28.37
C ASP A 197 5.33 -5.01 -27.56
N SER A 198 5.07 -4.70 -26.30
CA SER A 198 5.97 -3.97 -25.37
C SER A 198 6.46 -2.61 -25.92
N THR A 199 5.83 -2.08 -26.98
CA THR A 199 6.24 -0.85 -27.65
C THR A 199 5.14 0.21 -27.72
N LEU A 200 3.93 -0.17 -27.43
CA LEU A 200 2.75 0.70 -27.49
C LEU A 200 1.93 0.58 -26.21
N LEU A 201 1.62 1.70 -25.59
CA LEU A 201 0.55 1.83 -24.61
C LEU A 201 -0.62 2.55 -25.29
N ALA A 202 -1.76 1.88 -25.39
CA ALA A 202 -2.94 2.38 -26.06
C ALA A 202 -4.19 2.16 -25.20
N TYR A 203 -5.30 2.69 -25.63
CA TYR A 203 -6.61 2.41 -25.06
C TYR A 203 -7.71 2.45 -26.12
N ARG A 204 -8.81 1.82 -25.77
CA ARG A 204 -10.12 2.00 -26.42
C ARG A 204 -11.16 2.29 -25.36
N SER A 205 -12.21 3.00 -25.73
CA SER A 205 -13.30 3.37 -24.84
C SER A 205 -14.62 2.79 -25.34
N PHE A 206 -15.46 2.37 -24.41
CA PHE A 206 -16.85 1.97 -24.67
C PHE A 206 -17.76 2.95 -23.92
N GLU A 207 -18.57 3.71 -24.66
CA GLU A 207 -19.58 4.56 -24.06
C GLU A 207 -20.77 3.71 -23.61
N LEU A 208 -21.26 3.89 -22.39
CA LEU A 208 -22.32 3.05 -21.81
C LEU A 208 -23.65 3.12 -22.60
N SER A 209 -23.90 4.25 -23.28
CA SER A 209 -25.04 4.41 -24.24
C SER A 209 -24.77 3.84 -25.61
N GLY A 210 -23.52 3.46 -25.91
CA GLY A 210 -23.06 2.96 -27.18
C GLY A 210 -23.19 1.45 -27.33
N SER A 211 -22.78 0.95 -28.49
CA SER A 211 -22.78 -0.48 -28.83
C SER A 211 -21.43 -1.01 -29.30
N VAL A 212 -20.45 -0.14 -29.48
CA VAL A 212 -19.15 -0.48 -30.05
C VAL A 212 -18.00 0.20 -29.28
N TRP A 213 -16.85 -0.45 -29.28
CA TRP A 213 -15.60 0.13 -28.79
C TRP A 213 -15.08 1.17 -29.81
N SER A 214 -14.50 2.26 -29.29
CA SER A 214 -13.83 3.26 -30.13
C SER A 214 -12.68 2.64 -30.94
N SER A 215 -12.19 3.37 -31.93
CA SER A 215 -10.88 3.07 -32.52
C SER A 215 -9.78 3.21 -31.46
N GLN A 216 -8.66 2.51 -31.70
CA GLN A 216 -7.47 2.60 -30.86
C GLN A 216 -6.95 4.05 -30.75
N GLN A 217 -6.63 4.46 -29.54
CA GLN A 217 -5.98 5.74 -29.25
C GLN A 217 -4.64 5.47 -28.56
N THR A 218 -3.60 6.14 -29.00
CA THR A 218 -2.25 5.99 -28.44
C THR A 218 -2.08 6.85 -27.19
N VAL A 219 -1.68 6.25 -26.08
CA VAL A 219 -1.22 6.95 -24.89
C VAL A 219 0.25 7.29 -25.02
N TYR A 220 1.06 6.30 -25.39
CA TYR A 220 2.51 6.42 -25.54
C TYR A 220 3.05 5.37 -26.51
N SER A 221 4.13 5.72 -27.25
CA SER A 221 4.90 4.79 -28.07
C SER A 221 6.36 4.84 -27.63
N GLY A 222 6.91 3.68 -27.27
CA GLY A 222 8.28 3.52 -26.78
C GLY A 222 8.52 2.07 -26.36
N SER A 223 9.71 1.73 -25.92
CA SER A 223 10.09 0.39 -25.52
C SER A 223 9.90 0.16 -24.02
N GLY A 224 9.73 -1.10 -23.63
CA GLY A 224 9.66 -1.53 -22.22
C GLY A 224 8.28 -1.48 -21.59
N ILE A 225 7.23 -1.25 -22.38
CA ILE A 225 5.85 -1.24 -21.91
C ILE A 225 5.30 -2.66 -22.07
N ASP A 226 5.29 -3.41 -20.98
CA ASP A 226 4.73 -4.77 -20.97
C ASP A 226 3.58 -4.83 -19.97
N ASP A 227 3.73 -5.55 -18.88
CA ASP A 227 2.75 -5.60 -17.78
C ASP A 227 2.98 -4.50 -16.72
N ASP A 228 4.03 -3.71 -16.86
CA ASP A 228 4.47 -2.68 -15.90
C ASP A 228 3.78 -1.31 -16.09
N PHE A 229 2.46 -1.29 -16.27
CA PHE A 229 1.69 -0.05 -16.25
C PHE A 229 0.52 -0.13 -15.28
N HIS A 230 0.06 1.02 -14.79
CA HIS A 230 -1.12 1.10 -13.93
C HIS A 230 -1.86 2.43 -14.12
N ALA A 231 -3.19 2.35 -14.22
CA ALA A 231 -4.07 3.52 -14.29
C ALA A 231 -4.97 3.61 -13.05
N ASP A 232 -5.25 4.82 -12.60
CA ASP A 232 -6.22 5.10 -11.54
C ASP A 232 -7.02 6.37 -11.86
N LEU A 233 -8.15 6.55 -11.17
CA LEU A 233 -9.08 7.65 -11.36
C LEU A 233 -9.04 8.60 -10.15
N SER A 234 -8.90 9.90 -10.43
CA SER A 234 -8.99 10.95 -9.42
C SER A 234 -10.44 11.28 -9.05
N SER A 235 -10.63 11.98 -7.94
CA SER A 235 -11.97 12.43 -7.50
C SER A 235 -12.63 13.41 -8.48
N ASP A 236 -11.84 14.17 -9.26
CA ASP A 236 -12.31 15.05 -10.33
C ASP A 236 -12.41 14.35 -11.70
N GLN A 237 -12.43 13.02 -11.71
CA GLN A 237 -12.63 12.18 -12.88
C GLN A 237 -11.51 12.27 -13.93
N LYS A 238 -10.29 12.61 -13.56
CA LYS A 238 -9.13 12.46 -14.45
C LYS A 238 -8.53 11.07 -14.34
N VAL A 239 -8.08 10.52 -15.44
CA VAL A 239 -7.31 9.27 -15.44
C VAL A 239 -5.83 9.60 -15.39
N GLY A 240 -5.12 9.09 -14.39
CA GLY A 240 -3.67 9.07 -14.38
C GLY A 240 -3.15 7.70 -14.76
N ILE A 241 -2.10 7.65 -15.58
CA ILE A 241 -1.45 6.40 -15.96
C ILE A 241 0.06 6.53 -15.78
N VAL A 242 0.65 5.56 -15.10
CA VAL A 242 2.10 5.41 -14.90
C VAL A 242 2.60 4.22 -15.70
N PHE A 243 3.75 4.35 -16.33
CA PHE A 243 4.32 3.33 -17.21
C PHE A 243 5.82 3.54 -17.40
N PRO A 244 6.61 2.49 -17.69
CA PRO A 244 8.02 2.63 -18.04
C PRO A 244 8.17 3.25 -19.43
N GLY A 245 9.16 4.13 -19.58
CA GLY A 245 9.69 4.56 -20.86
C GLY A 245 11.02 3.84 -21.14
N SER A 246 11.77 4.30 -22.14
CA SER A 246 13.05 3.69 -22.51
C SER A 246 14.16 3.82 -21.43
N SER A 247 14.07 4.84 -20.58
CA SER A 247 15.08 5.14 -19.55
C SER A 247 14.51 5.72 -18.25
N SER A 248 13.21 5.88 -18.15
CA SER A 248 12.56 6.58 -17.04
C SER A 248 11.18 6.01 -16.75
N LEU A 249 10.71 6.18 -15.52
CA LEU A 249 9.31 5.99 -15.17
C LEU A 249 8.51 7.24 -15.53
N LEU A 250 7.47 7.06 -16.31
CA LEU A 250 6.69 8.13 -16.93
C LEU A 250 5.24 8.16 -16.42
N TYR A 251 4.63 9.33 -16.50
CA TYR A 251 3.24 9.56 -16.16
C TYR A 251 2.55 10.45 -17.21
N LYS A 252 1.29 10.15 -17.49
CA LYS A 252 0.38 11.01 -18.24
C LYS A 252 -0.98 11.09 -17.57
N GLU A 253 -1.71 12.17 -17.87
CA GLU A 253 -3.03 12.45 -17.32
C GLU A 253 -4.03 12.73 -18.45
N PHE A 254 -5.21 12.13 -18.38
CA PHE A 254 -6.31 12.34 -19.33
C PHE A 254 -7.45 13.08 -18.61
N ASP A 255 -7.86 14.23 -19.15
CA ASP A 255 -8.90 15.09 -18.57
C ASP A 255 -10.32 14.74 -19.02
N GLY A 256 -10.48 13.65 -19.76
CA GLY A 256 -11.75 13.25 -20.42
C GLY A 256 -11.78 13.63 -21.90
N THR A 257 -10.88 14.49 -22.37
CA THR A 257 -10.81 14.97 -23.76
C THR A 257 -9.40 14.84 -24.32
N ASN A 258 -8.41 15.30 -23.57
CA ASN A 258 -7.02 15.37 -24.01
C ASN A 258 -6.05 14.71 -23.02
N TRP A 259 -4.98 14.14 -23.57
CA TRP A 259 -3.84 13.71 -22.78
C TRP A 259 -2.89 14.87 -22.50
N SER A 260 -2.37 14.94 -21.27
CA SER A 260 -1.26 15.84 -20.93
C SER A 260 0.01 15.50 -21.74
N GLY A 261 1.02 16.37 -21.66
CA GLY A 261 2.40 16.00 -21.94
C GLY A 261 2.87 14.86 -21.02
N VAL A 262 4.01 14.28 -21.35
CA VAL A 262 4.66 13.26 -20.51
C VAL A 262 5.35 13.95 -19.33
N PHE A 263 5.19 13.40 -18.12
CA PHE A 263 5.95 13.80 -16.93
C PHE A 263 6.89 12.67 -16.55
N THR A 264 8.13 12.99 -16.18
CA THR A 264 9.06 12.04 -15.59
C THR A 264 8.76 11.94 -14.08
N VAL A 265 8.54 10.71 -13.61
CA VAL A 265 8.39 10.40 -12.19
C VAL A 265 9.73 10.09 -11.56
N GLU A 266 10.55 9.28 -12.23
CA GLU A 266 11.89 8.88 -11.79
C GLU A 266 12.76 8.56 -13.01
N GLU A 267 14.03 8.90 -12.95
CA GLU A 267 15.04 8.50 -13.93
C GLU A 267 15.55 7.07 -13.63
N GLY A 268 16.04 6.40 -14.65
CA GLY A 268 16.34 4.97 -14.61
C GLY A 268 15.09 4.13 -14.91
N LEU A 269 15.15 2.85 -14.70
CA LEU A 269 14.07 1.91 -14.98
C LEU A 269 13.60 1.26 -13.66
N PRO A 270 12.87 1.99 -12.81
CA PRO A 270 12.22 1.37 -11.65
C PRO A 270 11.15 0.38 -12.12
N ALA A 271 10.98 -0.69 -11.36
CA ALA A 271 10.05 -1.77 -11.67
C ALA A 271 8.73 -1.64 -10.89
N SER A 272 7.72 -2.32 -11.38
CA SER A 272 6.44 -2.52 -10.70
C SER A 272 5.75 -1.22 -10.27
N PRO A 273 5.58 -0.24 -11.18
CA PRO A 273 4.94 1.01 -10.84
C PRO A 273 3.45 0.84 -10.59
N THR A 274 2.95 1.50 -9.57
CA THR A 274 1.51 1.62 -9.31
C THR A 274 1.16 3.06 -8.96
N ILE A 275 -0.04 3.48 -9.33
CA ILE A 275 -0.55 4.82 -9.05
C ILE A 275 -1.78 4.74 -8.16
N LYS A 276 -1.92 5.70 -7.26
CA LYS A 276 -3.15 5.95 -6.51
C LYS A 276 -3.39 7.44 -6.38
N PHE A 277 -4.59 7.88 -6.70
CA PHE A 277 -5.01 9.24 -6.41
C PHE A 277 -5.45 9.39 -4.96
N PHE A 278 -4.94 10.42 -4.29
CA PHE A 278 -5.49 10.95 -3.06
C PHE A 278 -6.19 12.26 -3.41
N ASP A 279 -7.50 12.18 -3.50
CA ASP A 279 -8.34 13.23 -4.07
C ASP A 279 -7.95 13.50 -5.54
N THR A 280 -7.35 14.62 -5.85
CA THR A 280 -6.89 14.99 -7.20
C THR A 280 -5.38 14.81 -7.40
N ARG A 281 -4.64 14.44 -6.36
CA ARG A 281 -3.17 14.33 -6.42
C ARG A 281 -2.72 12.89 -6.69
N PRO A 282 -2.01 12.63 -7.79
CA PRO A 282 -1.46 11.30 -8.07
C PRO A 282 -0.21 11.03 -7.23
N PHE A 283 -0.20 9.87 -6.58
CA PHE A 283 0.95 9.25 -5.93
C PHE A 283 1.36 8.04 -6.72
N VAL A 284 2.62 7.93 -7.05
CA VAL A 284 3.20 6.81 -7.76
C VAL A 284 4.15 6.08 -6.83
N PHE A 285 3.96 4.76 -6.72
CA PHE A 285 4.80 3.85 -5.94
C PHE A 285 5.53 2.94 -6.92
N PHE A 286 6.78 2.62 -6.64
CA PHE A 286 7.60 1.79 -7.51
C PHE A 286 8.75 1.13 -6.74
N ALA A 287 9.25 0.01 -7.26
CA ALA A 287 10.43 -0.66 -6.73
C ALA A 287 11.68 -0.15 -7.43
N LYS A 288 12.73 0.16 -6.67
CA LYS A 288 14.04 0.59 -7.17
C LYS A 288 15.15 -0.24 -6.56
N ASN A 289 16.07 -0.71 -7.40
CA ASN A 289 17.26 -1.42 -6.95
C ASN A 289 18.25 -0.41 -6.32
N ILE A 290 18.64 -0.66 -5.07
CA ILE A 290 19.53 0.21 -4.31
C ILE A 290 21.00 -0.25 -4.32
N GLY A 291 21.38 -1.15 -5.24
CA GLY A 291 22.77 -1.51 -5.52
C GLY A 291 23.29 -2.80 -4.86
N THR A 292 22.52 -3.49 -4.04
CA THR A 292 22.94 -4.74 -3.37
C THR A 292 22.13 -5.97 -3.81
N GLY A 293 21.42 -5.87 -4.95
CA GLY A 293 20.44 -6.86 -5.38
C GLY A 293 19.13 -6.78 -4.56
N GLN A 294 18.99 -5.78 -3.72
CA GLN A 294 17.79 -5.50 -2.95
C GLN A 294 16.97 -4.39 -3.64
N ASN A 295 15.67 -4.61 -3.69
CA ASN A 295 14.73 -3.59 -4.13
C ASN A 295 14.08 -2.93 -2.92
N GLU A 296 14.02 -1.61 -2.93
CA GLU A 296 13.21 -0.82 -1.99
C GLU A 296 12.02 -0.22 -2.70
N ILE A 297 10.93 -0.01 -1.96
CA ILE A 297 9.76 0.69 -2.48
C ILE A 297 9.98 2.19 -2.28
N PHE A 298 9.83 2.92 -3.36
CA PHE A 298 9.85 4.38 -3.39
C PHE A 298 8.47 4.90 -3.75
N TYR A 299 8.24 6.16 -3.43
CA TYR A 299 7.07 6.89 -3.89
C TYR A 299 7.46 8.30 -4.31
N SER A 300 6.67 8.85 -5.22
CA SER A 300 6.67 10.25 -5.60
C SER A 300 5.23 10.71 -5.82
N TYR A 301 4.98 12.00 -5.74
CA TYR A 301 3.68 12.58 -6.04
C TYR A 301 3.83 13.86 -6.88
N LYS A 302 2.80 14.16 -7.66
CA LYS A 302 2.79 15.36 -8.50
C LYS A 302 2.44 16.58 -7.66
N GLU A 303 3.29 17.61 -7.74
CA GLU A 303 3.07 18.92 -7.16
C GLU A 303 3.21 20.00 -8.23
N GLY A 304 2.11 20.71 -8.51
CA GLY A 304 2.06 21.62 -9.63
C GLY A 304 2.30 20.92 -10.97
N THR A 305 3.40 21.26 -11.66
CA THR A 305 3.74 20.76 -12.99
C THR A 305 4.83 19.68 -12.99
N ALA A 306 5.27 19.17 -11.84
CA ALA A 306 6.33 18.19 -11.73
C ALA A 306 6.06 17.15 -10.63
N PHE A 307 6.75 16.02 -10.70
CA PHE A 307 6.83 15.08 -9.60
C PHE A 307 7.94 15.52 -8.63
N VAL A 308 7.70 15.37 -7.34
CA VAL A 308 8.70 15.62 -6.31
C VAL A 308 9.80 14.56 -6.35
N THR A 309 10.99 14.89 -5.85
CA THR A 309 12.07 13.89 -5.73
C THR A 309 11.56 12.66 -4.99
N PRO A 310 11.70 11.45 -5.56
CA PRO A 310 11.24 10.23 -4.93
C PRO A 310 11.89 9.98 -3.57
N ALA A 311 11.07 9.56 -2.62
CA ALA A 311 11.51 9.13 -1.30
C ALA A 311 11.30 7.64 -1.12
N SER A 312 12.21 6.95 -0.42
CA SER A 312 11.99 5.55 -0.08
C SER A 312 10.79 5.40 0.84
N PHE A 313 10.01 4.35 0.61
CA PHE A 313 8.96 3.95 1.52
C PHE A 313 9.65 3.28 2.72
N GLU A 314 9.90 4.08 3.75
CA GLU A 314 10.71 3.67 4.89
C GLU A 314 10.10 2.43 5.57
N LYS A 315 10.94 1.42 5.75
CA LYS A 315 10.60 0.19 6.47
C LYS A 315 10.32 0.54 7.93
N GLY A 316 9.10 0.96 8.24
CA GLY A 316 8.47 0.96 9.56
C GLY A 316 9.22 1.47 10.79
N GLN A 317 10.54 1.63 10.75
CA GLN A 317 11.36 2.14 11.84
C GLN A 317 12.37 3.15 11.29
N LYS A 318 12.31 4.37 11.81
CA LYS A 318 13.25 5.43 11.52
C LYS A 318 13.91 5.87 12.82
N SER A 319 15.20 6.19 12.75
CA SER A 319 15.87 6.87 13.86
C SER A 319 15.18 8.21 14.15
N PHE A 320 15.08 8.58 15.41
CA PHE A 320 14.68 9.93 15.76
C PHE A 320 15.71 10.94 15.23
N GLU A 321 15.24 12.12 14.87
CA GLU A 321 16.13 13.20 14.45
C GLU A 321 16.89 13.79 15.63
N ARG A 322 16.31 13.67 16.85
CA ARG A 322 16.97 13.97 18.12
C ARG A 322 16.46 13.07 19.22
N VAL A 323 17.39 12.57 20.04
CA VAL A 323 17.13 11.91 21.31
C VAL A 323 17.98 12.58 22.36
N PHE A 324 17.35 13.10 23.41
CA PHE A 324 18.05 13.68 24.56
C PHE A 324 17.71 12.93 25.84
N CYS A 325 18.71 12.69 26.66
CA CYS A 325 18.51 12.42 28.09
C CYS A 325 18.66 13.69 28.91
N TYR A 326 17.84 13.84 29.92
CA TYR A 326 17.90 14.92 30.89
C TYR A 326 18.03 14.30 32.28
N ASP A 327 19.08 14.68 33.02
CA ASP A 327 19.34 14.33 34.41
C ASP A 327 19.32 15.63 35.23
N ASP A 328 18.30 15.78 36.10
CA ASP A 328 18.09 17.01 36.86
C ASP A 328 19.21 17.29 37.86
N SER A 329 19.93 16.25 38.30
CA SER A 329 21.03 16.35 39.25
C SER A 329 22.38 16.67 38.60
N ALA A 330 22.53 16.49 37.29
CA ALA A 330 23.78 16.65 36.56
C ALA A 330 24.13 18.14 36.38
N THR A 331 25.41 18.46 36.30
CA THR A 331 25.89 19.81 35.93
C THR A 331 25.55 20.11 34.48
N GLU A 332 25.88 19.18 33.59
CA GLU A 332 25.41 19.16 32.17
C GLU A 332 24.13 18.35 32.14
N LYS A 333 22.98 19.04 32.19
CA LYS A 333 21.67 18.40 32.35
C LYS A 333 21.24 17.59 31.16
N TYR A 334 21.68 17.95 29.95
CA TYR A 334 21.30 17.26 28.72
C TYR A 334 22.46 16.49 28.12
N ALA A 335 22.23 15.26 27.73
CA ALA A 335 23.08 14.48 26.83
C ALA A 335 22.37 14.25 25.51
N ASP A 336 23.03 14.53 24.37
CA ASP A 336 22.54 14.18 23.04
C ASP A 336 22.92 12.74 22.74
N LEU A 337 21.91 11.88 22.61
CA LEU A 337 22.05 10.44 22.41
C LEU A 337 21.47 10.03 21.02
N THR A 338 21.38 10.97 20.09
CA THR A 338 20.75 10.76 18.78
C THR A 338 21.45 9.66 17.98
N THR A 339 22.78 9.62 18.04
CA THR A 339 23.57 8.61 17.33
C THR A 339 23.42 7.24 17.99
N GLU A 340 23.58 7.16 19.29
CA GLU A 340 23.49 5.93 20.08
C GLU A 340 22.09 5.30 19.98
N ALA A 341 21.03 6.10 20.05
CA ALA A 341 19.66 5.63 19.92
C ALA A 341 19.32 5.12 18.50
N SER A 342 20.11 5.47 17.49
CA SER A 342 19.83 5.14 16.08
C SER A 342 20.30 3.75 15.67
N ASP A 343 21.25 3.16 16.37
CA ASP A 343 21.81 1.85 16.05
C ASP A 343 21.44 0.78 17.10
N SER A 344 22.02 -0.39 17.03
CA SER A 344 21.75 -1.51 17.94
C SER A 344 22.91 -1.87 18.84
N THR A 345 23.83 -0.94 19.06
CA THR A 345 24.96 -1.14 19.97
C THR A 345 24.44 -1.30 21.42
N PRO A 346 24.70 -2.43 22.07
CA PRO A 346 24.11 -2.69 23.37
C PRO A 346 24.58 -1.71 24.45
N ALA A 347 23.63 -1.21 25.26
CA ALA A 347 23.87 -0.45 26.47
C ALA A 347 24.62 0.88 26.30
N ASP A 348 24.44 1.56 25.16
CA ASP A 348 25.09 2.84 24.87
C ASP A 348 24.14 4.06 24.95
N VAL A 349 22.82 3.84 25.12
CA VAL A 349 21.82 4.92 25.24
C VAL A 349 21.61 5.23 26.74
N TYR A 350 22.44 6.12 27.30
CA TYR A 350 22.37 6.55 28.69
C TYR A 350 22.98 7.94 28.90
N HIS A 351 22.55 8.64 29.96
CA HIS A 351 23.19 9.89 30.42
C HIS A 351 24.54 9.60 31.09
N PRO A 352 25.64 10.27 30.69
CA PRO A 352 26.98 9.96 31.22
C PRO A 352 27.14 10.11 32.75
N THR A 353 26.34 10.99 33.36
CA THR A 353 26.41 11.22 34.83
C THR A 353 25.78 10.09 35.63
N SER A 354 24.57 9.65 35.23
CA SER A 354 23.81 8.61 35.94
C SER A 354 24.08 7.20 35.43
N ASN A 355 24.74 7.03 34.25
CA ASN A 355 24.92 5.77 33.55
C ASN A 355 23.60 5.03 33.32
N SER A 356 22.53 5.79 33.10
CA SER A 356 21.17 5.28 32.86
C SER A 356 20.43 6.18 31.90
N LEU A 357 19.42 5.61 31.22
CA LEU A 357 18.57 6.39 30.34
C LEU A 357 17.80 7.49 31.09
N ILE A 358 17.21 7.12 32.22
CA ILE A 358 16.58 7.99 33.23
C ILE A 358 16.61 7.25 34.59
N LYS A 359 16.61 7.96 35.73
CA LYS A 359 16.78 7.31 37.05
C LYS A 359 15.90 7.91 38.14
N ASP A 360 16.12 9.17 38.47
CA ASP A 360 15.52 9.82 39.64
C ASP A 360 14.29 10.66 39.22
N ALA A 361 13.40 10.96 40.19
CA ALA A 361 12.22 11.79 39.89
C ALA A 361 12.67 13.17 39.38
N GLY A 362 12.12 13.58 38.26
CA GLY A 362 12.52 14.79 37.52
C GLY A 362 13.37 14.52 36.28
N ASP A 363 14.05 13.38 36.22
CA ASP A 363 14.77 12.97 34.99
C ASP A 363 13.80 12.68 33.85
N ALA A 364 14.28 12.90 32.62
CA ALA A 364 13.48 12.63 31.45
C ALA A 364 14.32 12.24 30.25
N PHE A 365 13.75 11.49 29.30
CA PHE A 365 14.30 11.41 27.97
C PHE A 365 13.30 11.93 26.93
N TYR A 366 13.84 12.47 25.87
CA TYR A 366 13.08 13.18 24.83
C TYR A 366 13.33 12.55 23.48
N MET A 367 12.27 12.37 22.71
CA MET A 367 12.29 11.88 21.35
C MET A 367 11.67 12.95 20.44
N GLY A 368 12.41 13.42 19.43
CA GLY A 368 12.04 14.56 18.61
C GLY A 368 12.17 14.32 17.12
N MET A 369 11.19 14.84 16.37
CA MET A 369 11.16 14.86 14.91
C MET A 369 10.59 16.19 14.39
N ASP A 370 10.87 16.55 13.12
CA ASP A 370 10.32 17.74 12.46
C ASP A 370 8.82 17.65 12.18
N ARG A 371 8.22 16.49 12.43
CA ARG A 371 6.80 16.20 12.23
C ARG A 371 6.26 15.30 13.34
N LYS A 372 4.94 15.24 13.47
CA LYS A 372 4.28 14.30 14.37
C LYS A 372 4.69 12.87 14.01
N PHE A 373 4.78 11.97 15.00
CA PHE A 373 5.27 10.61 14.85
C PHE A 373 4.55 9.65 15.80
N ASN A 374 4.72 8.35 15.53
CA ASN A 374 4.35 7.28 16.43
C ASN A 374 5.59 6.45 16.76
N LEU A 375 5.84 6.19 18.04
CA LEU A 375 6.98 5.41 18.48
C LEU A 375 6.72 3.93 18.21
N SER A 376 7.65 3.26 17.54
CA SER A 376 7.49 1.84 17.22
C SER A 376 8.16 0.91 18.22
N LYS A 377 9.37 1.26 18.72
CA LYS A 377 10.16 0.32 19.51
C LYS A 377 11.15 1.02 20.44
N ILE A 378 11.20 0.54 21.69
CA ILE A 378 12.28 0.82 22.64
C ILE A 378 12.93 -0.52 22.98
N VAL A 379 14.25 -0.61 22.78
CA VAL A 379 15.08 -1.74 23.17
C VAL A 379 15.99 -1.28 24.30
N LEU A 380 15.94 -1.98 25.41
CA LEU A 380 16.77 -1.73 26.57
C LEU A 380 17.81 -2.85 26.80
N ALA A 381 18.98 -2.49 27.21
CA ALA A 381 19.98 -3.45 27.75
C ALA A 381 19.65 -3.84 29.19
N THR A 382 19.10 -2.90 29.96
CA THR A 382 18.63 -3.11 31.34
C THR A 382 17.22 -2.55 31.46
N ALA A 383 16.30 -3.36 31.95
CA ALA A 383 14.93 -2.92 32.25
C ALA A 383 14.88 -2.21 33.61
N GLY A 384 14.03 -1.21 33.72
CA GLY A 384 13.77 -0.48 34.96
C GLY A 384 13.00 -1.33 35.97
N ILE A 385 13.30 -1.15 37.26
CA ILE A 385 12.59 -1.80 38.37
C ILE A 385 11.99 -0.74 39.28
N THR A 386 10.74 -0.89 39.67
CA THR A 386 9.93 -0.06 40.58
C THR A 386 9.66 1.39 40.17
N GLY A 387 10.36 1.91 39.18
CA GLY A 387 10.16 3.28 38.69
C GLY A 387 8.79 3.49 38.03
N GLN A 388 8.33 4.74 38.10
CA GLN A 388 7.12 5.16 37.37
C GLN A 388 7.45 6.35 36.49
N VAL A 389 6.85 6.39 35.30
CA VAL A 389 7.04 7.49 34.36
C VAL A 389 5.71 8.01 33.85
N SER A 390 5.70 9.28 33.45
CA SER A 390 4.63 9.94 32.73
C SER A 390 5.06 10.21 31.29
N TRP A 391 4.23 9.84 30.33
CA TRP A 391 4.40 10.15 28.91
C TRP A 391 3.74 11.47 28.61
N GLN A 392 4.45 12.38 27.93
CA GLN A 392 3.98 13.74 27.71
C GLN A 392 4.32 14.22 26.30
N TYR A 393 3.46 15.08 25.76
CA TYR A 393 3.71 15.85 24.54
C TYR A 393 3.53 17.36 24.82
N TRP A 394 4.03 18.23 23.95
CA TRP A 394 3.87 19.67 24.09
C TRP A 394 2.64 20.15 23.35
N ASN A 395 1.68 20.75 24.04
CA ASN A 395 0.42 21.22 23.45
C ASN A 395 0.45 22.68 22.94
N GLY A 396 1.62 23.29 22.87
CA GLY A 396 1.80 24.71 22.54
C GLY A 396 1.98 25.61 23.76
N GLU A 397 1.53 25.20 24.95
CA GLU A 397 1.60 25.99 26.20
C GLU A 397 2.32 25.22 27.32
N SER A 398 2.09 23.91 27.43
CA SER A 398 2.58 23.07 28.51
C SER A 398 2.80 21.61 28.08
N TRP A 399 3.56 20.88 28.89
CA TRP A 399 3.69 19.43 28.76
C TRP A 399 2.43 18.73 29.26
N THR A 400 1.75 18.04 28.38
CA THR A 400 0.47 17.37 28.63
C THR A 400 0.64 15.88 28.71
N ASN A 401 0.14 15.28 29.81
CA ASN A 401 0.18 13.84 30.03
C ASN A 401 -0.71 13.10 29.04
N PHE A 402 -0.26 11.92 28.60
CA PHE A 402 -1.08 10.95 27.91
C PHE A 402 -0.66 9.52 28.27
N THR A 403 -1.52 8.58 27.98
CA THR A 403 -1.18 7.15 28.05
C THR A 403 -0.99 6.63 26.64
N PRO A 404 0.14 5.99 26.32
CA PRO A 404 0.32 5.35 25.01
C PRO A 404 -0.82 4.37 24.70
N ASN A 405 -1.25 4.32 23.44
CA ASN A 405 -2.35 3.43 23.01
C ASN A 405 -2.03 1.94 23.24
N SER A 406 -0.73 1.58 23.25
CA SER A 406 -0.29 0.23 23.62
C SER A 406 -0.33 -0.07 25.13
N GLY A 407 -0.86 0.85 25.93
CA GLY A 407 -0.91 0.80 27.39
C GLY A 407 0.26 1.49 28.09
N ALA A 408 0.15 1.68 29.39
CA ALA A 408 1.22 2.26 30.20
C ALA A 408 2.50 1.42 30.07
N TYR A 409 3.63 2.10 29.86
CA TYR A 409 4.94 1.49 29.80
C TYR A 409 5.94 2.30 30.64
N HIS A 410 6.52 1.66 31.63
CA HIS A 410 7.41 2.27 32.60
C HIS A 410 8.87 1.86 32.41
N LEU A 411 9.26 1.46 31.18
CA LEU A 411 10.59 0.96 30.83
C LEU A 411 10.98 -0.32 31.62
N ASP A 412 9.99 -1.12 31.94
CA ASP A 412 10.06 -2.33 32.77
C ASP A 412 10.24 -3.63 31.96
N SER A 413 10.48 -3.54 30.67
CA SER A 413 10.74 -4.67 29.77
C SER A 413 11.82 -4.33 28.75
N LEU A 414 12.66 -5.34 28.39
CA LEU A 414 13.84 -5.14 27.55
C LEU A 414 13.52 -4.77 26.10
N ASP A 415 12.42 -5.25 25.59
CA ASP A 415 11.98 -5.00 24.21
C ASP A 415 10.49 -4.71 24.21
N LYS A 416 10.11 -3.47 23.91
CA LYS A 416 8.74 -3.03 23.91
C LYS A 416 8.43 -2.26 22.63
N THR A 417 7.41 -2.71 21.90
CA THR A 417 6.74 -1.87 20.91
C THR A 417 5.79 -0.94 21.66
N VAL A 418 6.00 0.35 21.50
CA VAL A 418 5.14 1.39 22.08
C VAL A 418 4.43 2.09 20.94
N ILE A 419 3.11 2.07 20.96
CA ILE A 419 2.25 2.81 20.04
C ILE A 419 1.70 4.00 20.82
N LEU A 420 2.08 5.22 20.44
CA LEU A 420 1.67 6.42 21.15
C LEU A 420 0.20 6.73 20.93
N TRP A 421 -0.26 6.64 19.68
CA TRP A 421 -1.60 7.00 19.24
C TRP A 421 -2.24 5.80 18.52
N GLU A 422 -3.57 5.73 18.47
CA GLU A 422 -4.29 4.68 17.75
C GLU A 422 -3.86 4.61 16.27
N ASP A 423 -3.77 5.79 15.67
CA ASP A 423 -3.12 6.03 14.37
C ASP A 423 -2.50 7.44 14.38
N LEU A 424 -1.85 7.83 13.29
CA LEU A 424 -1.22 9.16 13.21
C LEU A 424 -2.24 10.30 13.09
N TYR A 425 -3.49 10.03 12.74
CA TYR A 425 -4.57 11.01 12.72
C TYR A 425 -5.17 11.25 14.08
N SER A 426 -5.05 10.28 14.99
CA SER A 426 -5.46 10.39 16.39
C SER A 426 -4.40 11.05 17.27
N ALA A 427 -3.24 11.42 16.71
CA ALA A 427 -2.27 12.26 17.40
C ALA A 427 -2.94 13.61 17.74
N PRO A 428 -2.70 14.15 18.96
CA PRO A 428 -3.36 15.36 19.42
C PRO A 428 -3.24 16.51 18.43
N SER A 429 -4.36 17.17 18.11
CA SER A 429 -4.38 18.28 17.14
C SER A 429 -3.59 19.49 17.65
N ASP A 430 -3.53 19.66 18.96
CA ASP A 430 -2.78 20.69 19.68
C ASP A 430 -1.31 20.36 19.92
N TRP A 431 -0.83 19.18 19.50
CA TRP A 431 0.60 18.86 19.58
C TRP A 431 1.41 19.79 18.68
N GLN A 432 2.26 20.61 19.29
CA GLN A 432 3.08 21.64 18.67
C GLN A 432 4.58 21.39 18.88
N PRO A 433 5.44 21.91 18.00
CA PRO A 433 6.88 21.90 18.26
C PRO A 433 7.25 22.87 19.38
N CYS A 434 8.26 22.52 20.17
CA CYS A 434 8.85 23.42 21.15
C CYS A 434 10.37 23.24 21.22
N PRO A 435 11.13 24.23 21.76
CA PRO A 435 12.56 24.08 21.97
C PRO A 435 12.86 23.19 23.19
N VAL A 436 13.65 22.14 22.99
CA VAL A 436 14.29 21.35 24.06
C VAL A 436 15.79 21.40 23.80
N ASN A 437 16.58 21.79 24.76
CA ASN A 437 18.03 22.00 24.62
C ASN A 437 18.40 22.85 23.39
N GLY A 438 17.62 23.90 23.11
CA GLY A 438 17.83 24.79 21.97
C GLY A 438 17.35 24.26 20.60
N VAL A 439 16.85 23.04 20.53
CA VAL A 439 16.38 22.41 19.28
C VAL A 439 14.85 22.35 19.27
N SER A 440 14.21 22.94 18.24
CA SER A 440 12.75 22.92 18.08
C SER A 440 12.32 21.71 17.27
N LYS A 441 11.48 20.86 17.85
CA LYS A 441 10.92 19.66 17.24
C LYS A 441 9.50 19.39 17.83
N PHE A 442 8.76 18.48 17.19
CA PHE A 442 7.67 17.78 17.86
C PHE A 442 8.28 16.78 18.83
N TRP A 443 8.06 16.99 20.11
CA TRP A 443 8.65 16.16 21.15
C TRP A 443 7.63 15.30 21.85
N VAL A 444 8.01 14.06 22.13
CA VAL A 444 7.47 13.26 23.23
C VAL A 444 8.56 13.11 24.27
N ARG A 445 8.20 13.33 25.52
CA ARG A 445 9.11 13.06 26.64
C ARG A 445 8.54 12.00 27.58
N VAL A 446 9.44 11.25 28.18
CA VAL A 446 9.16 10.28 29.24
C VAL A 446 9.80 10.82 30.51
N LEU A 447 8.96 11.31 31.43
CA LEU A 447 9.35 11.97 32.66
C LEU A 447 9.25 10.99 33.85
N VAL A 448 10.30 10.83 34.63
CA VAL A 448 10.28 10.02 35.87
C VAL A 448 9.44 10.72 36.93
N THR A 449 8.42 10.03 37.42
CA THR A 449 7.57 10.49 38.54
C THR A 449 7.90 9.79 39.88
N THR A 450 8.41 8.56 39.77
CA THR A 450 8.97 7.81 40.93
C THR A 450 10.28 7.17 40.50
N GLY A 451 11.34 7.41 41.24
CA GLY A 451 12.68 6.93 40.92
C GLY A 451 12.78 5.39 40.83
N PHE A 452 13.71 4.93 40.02
CA PHE A 452 13.97 3.52 39.80
C PHE A 452 14.93 2.96 40.83
N THR A 453 14.67 1.75 41.36
CA THR A 453 15.66 1.01 42.14
C THR A 453 16.73 0.36 41.26
N THR A 454 16.36 -0.08 40.09
CA THR A 454 17.28 -0.39 38.98
C THR A 454 16.89 0.51 37.81
N ALA A 455 17.79 1.37 37.39
CA ALA A 455 17.53 2.32 36.33
C ALA A 455 17.64 1.66 34.93
N PRO A 456 16.77 1.99 33.97
CA PRO A 456 16.85 1.47 32.61
C PRO A 456 18.08 2.01 31.87
N VAL A 457 18.70 1.16 31.05
CA VAL A 457 19.76 1.51 30.10
C VAL A 457 19.30 1.13 28.71
N GLY A 458 19.38 2.08 27.77
CA GLY A 458 18.90 1.87 26.41
C GLY A 458 19.92 1.18 25.49
N THR A 459 19.43 0.64 24.40
CA THR A 459 20.19 0.10 23.27
C THR A 459 19.75 0.74 21.98
N GLN A 460 18.43 0.86 21.74
CA GLN A 460 17.90 1.46 20.53
C GLN A 460 16.52 2.08 20.79
N ILE A 461 16.27 3.23 20.19
CA ILE A 461 14.97 3.91 20.26
C ILE A 461 14.60 4.38 18.86
N THR A 462 13.55 3.80 18.26
CA THR A 462 13.12 4.07 16.88
C THR A 462 11.68 4.57 16.80
N ALA A 463 11.41 5.38 15.78
CA ALA A 463 10.10 5.97 15.51
C ALA A 463 9.46 5.34 14.26
N VAL A 464 8.14 5.39 14.23
CA VAL A 464 7.38 5.34 12.97
C VAL A 464 7.04 6.80 12.62
N PRO A 465 7.64 7.37 11.58
CA PRO A 465 7.27 8.70 11.13
C PRO A 465 5.80 8.72 10.72
N GLU A 466 5.17 9.91 10.76
CA GLU A 466 3.84 10.06 10.19
C GLU A 466 3.86 9.59 8.74
N ALA A 467 3.44 8.37 8.52
CA ALA A 467 3.19 7.88 7.18
C ALA A 467 1.92 8.57 6.69
N LYS A 468 2.03 9.74 6.06
CA LYS A 468 1.00 10.26 5.15
C LYS A 468 0.57 9.19 4.11
N TYR A 469 1.21 8.05 4.12
CA TYR A 469 1.25 6.99 3.11
C TYR A 469 0.57 5.68 3.52
N LEU A 470 0.24 5.47 4.78
CA LEU A 470 -0.69 4.40 5.19
C LEU A 470 -2.11 4.60 4.65
N ASN A 471 -2.35 5.75 4.00
CA ASN A 471 -3.58 6.04 3.27
C ASN A 471 -3.67 5.43 1.86
N VAL A 472 -2.67 4.70 1.38
CA VAL A 472 -2.73 3.97 0.10
C VAL A 472 -3.91 2.99 0.05
N ILE A 473 -4.44 2.66 1.22
CA ILE A 473 -5.60 1.75 1.37
C ILE A 473 -6.93 2.53 1.54
N ARG A 474 -6.95 3.82 1.37
CA ARG A 474 -8.21 4.60 1.45
C ARG A 474 -8.95 4.66 0.14
#